data_51736382e1253fd7cb9c1ab53d3027be
#
_entry.id   51736382e1253fd7cb9c1ab53d3027be
#
_cell.length_a   1.000
_cell.length_b   1.000
_cell.length_c   1.000
_cell.angle_alpha   90.00
_cell.angle_beta   90.00
_cell.angle_gamma   90.00
#
_symmetry.space_group_name_H-M   'P 1'
#
loop_
_entity.id
_entity.type
_entity.pdbx_description
1 polymer ?
#
loop_
_entity_poly.entity_id
_entity_poly.type
_entity_poly.pdbx_seq_one_letter_code
_entity_poly.pdbx_strand_id
1 'polypeptide(L)'
;MNIGIDIDGVLTNDDDCLMDTITKYIFENNLEGLKRPYEYEYAKVNWNQSILDDYREKYFWDYCQQEPARKYASEIIKKLKDEGNNIYIITSRHFTIENTKEGERSRKIVKDWLEKNKIIYDELYFSPDKTKEIDRLKIDIMIEDSPETIPTFVKHTHIFCYDCRYNRDLKLENMTR
;
A
#
# COMPACT_ATOMS: atom_id res chain seq x y z
N MET A 1 -16.00 -16.01 1.05
CA MET A 1 -15.68 -14.90 1.97
C MET A 1 -15.49 -13.62 1.19
N ASN A 2 -15.64 -12.48 1.86
CA ASN A 2 -15.29 -11.17 1.32
C ASN A 2 -13.88 -10.79 1.82
N ILE A 3 -12.92 -10.68 0.92
CA ILE A 3 -11.51 -10.42 1.25
C ILE A 3 -11.16 -9.03 0.75
N GLY A 4 -10.80 -8.14 1.68
CA GLY A 4 -10.23 -6.84 1.38
C GLY A 4 -8.70 -6.93 1.25
N ILE A 5 -8.12 -6.23 0.30
CA ILE A 5 -6.67 -6.24 0.06
C ILE A 5 -6.20 -4.82 -0.17
N ASP A 6 -5.20 -4.37 0.58
CA ASP A 6 -4.51 -3.12 0.30
C ASP A 6 -3.52 -3.27 -0.85
N ILE A 7 -3.04 -2.16 -1.39
CA ILE A 7 -2.05 -2.14 -2.47
C ILE A 7 -0.64 -1.95 -1.93
N ASP A 8 -0.38 -0.80 -1.29
CA ASP A 8 0.96 -0.42 -0.86
C ASP A 8 1.45 -1.32 0.26
N GLY A 9 2.64 -1.91 0.11
CA GLY A 9 3.20 -2.85 1.07
C GLY A 9 2.58 -4.26 1.06
N VAL A 10 1.39 -4.43 0.50
CA VAL A 10 0.67 -5.72 0.40
C VAL A 10 0.82 -6.32 -1.00
N LEU A 11 0.23 -5.71 -2.02
CA LEU A 11 0.36 -6.16 -3.41
C LEU A 11 1.66 -5.70 -4.05
N THR A 12 2.16 -4.55 -3.62
CA THR A 12 3.44 -3.99 -4.05
C THR A 12 4.54 -4.37 -3.06
N ASN A 13 5.79 -4.33 -3.52
CA ASN A 13 6.96 -4.36 -2.65
C ASN A 13 7.42 -2.92 -2.34
N ASP A 14 6.48 -2.12 -1.86
CA ASP A 14 6.61 -0.68 -1.65
C ASP A 14 7.87 -0.31 -0.87
N ASP A 15 8.10 -0.98 0.25
CA ASP A 15 9.21 -0.64 1.15
C ASP A 15 10.58 -0.77 0.47
N ASP A 16 10.83 -1.85 -0.27
CA ASP A 16 12.11 -2.04 -0.97
C ASP A 16 12.24 -1.05 -2.13
N CYS A 17 11.19 -0.86 -2.92
CA CYS A 17 11.20 0.07 -4.06
C CYS A 17 11.36 1.52 -3.61
N LEU A 18 10.68 1.92 -2.54
CA LEU A 18 10.82 3.24 -1.93
C LEU A 18 12.24 3.45 -1.41
N MET A 19 12.82 2.45 -0.74
CA MET A 19 14.18 2.53 -0.21
C MET A 19 15.23 2.66 -1.31
N ASP A 20 15.06 1.99 -2.45
CA ASP A 20 15.96 2.11 -3.60
C ASP A 20 15.94 3.53 -4.17
N THR A 21 14.74 4.10 -4.35
CA THR A 21 14.60 5.47 -4.89
C THR A 21 15.10 6.53 -3.92
N ILE A 22 14.83 6.38 -2.62
CA ILE A 22 15.36 7.27 -1.57
C ILE A 22 16.88 7.21 -1.53
N THR A 23 17.47 6.01 -1.55
CA THR A 23 18.93 5.83 -1.53
C THR A 23 19.59 6.48 -2.75
N LYS A 24 19.00 6.30 -3.93
CA LYS A 24 19.45 6.96 -5.16
C LYS A 24 19.40 8.48 -5.01
N TYR A 25 18.30 9.03 -4.54
CA TYR A 25 18.13 10.47 -4.36
C TYR A 25 19.12 11.05 -3.35
N ILE A 26 19.38 10.36 -2.23
CA ILE A 26 20.39 10.74 -1.24
C ILE A 26 21.77 10.84 -1.91
N PHE A 27 22.14 9.82 -2.68
CA PHE A 27 23.43 9.78 -3.37
C PHE A 27 23.57 10.91 -4.40
N GLU A 28 22.57 11.13 -5.25
CA GLU A 28 22.59 12.14 -6.30
C GLU A 28 22.64 13.59 -5.76
N ASN A 29 22.10 13.82 -4.56
CA ASN A 29 22.00 15.15 -3.96
C ASN A 29 22.93 15.36 -2.75
N ASN A 30 23.84 14.42 -2.47
CA ASN A 30 24.79 14.47 -1.35
C ASN A 30 24.10 14.73 0.00
N LEU A 31 22.97 14.09 0.25
CA LEU A 31 22.20 14.24 1.48
C LEU A 31 22.69 13.27 2.57
N GLU A 32 22.35 13.57 3.83
CA GLU A 32 22.54 12.62 4.93
C GLU A 32 21.74 11.34 4.66
N GLY A 33 22.32 10.20 5.04
CA GLY A 33 21.66 8.90 4.98
C GLY A 33 20.49 8.76 5.96
N LEU A 34 19.84 7.61 5.90
CA LEU A 34 18.67 7.32 6.73
C LEU A 34 19.04 7.24 8.22
N LYS A 35 18.32 7.97 9.05
CA LYS A 35 18.52 7.96 10.52
C LYS A 35 17.70 6.88 11.23
N ARG A 36 16.55 6.52 10.67
CA ARG A 36 15.57 5.61 11.28
C ARG A 36 15.03 4.61 10.24
N PRO A 37 15.87 3.70 9.72
CA PRO A 37 15.51 2.84 8.60
C PRO A 37 14.37 1.83 8.89
N TYR A 38 14.03 1.64 10.17
CA TYR A 38 12.96 0.70 10.58
C TYR A 38 11.61 1.37 10.80
N GLU A 39 11.53 2.69 10.71
CA GLU A 39 10.27 3.40 10.83
C GLU A 39 9.45 3.33 9.55
N TYR A 40 8.15 3.53 9.70
CA TYR A 40 7.20 3.57 8.60
C TYR A 40 7.34 4.87 7.80
N GLU A 41 7.11 4.80 6.51
CA GLU A 41 7.11 5.93 5.56
C GLU A 41 8.38 6.82 5.58
N TYR A 42 8.18 8.07 5.18
CA TYR A 42 9.24 9.10 5.09
C TYR A 42 9.80 9.57 6.44
N ALA A 43 9.24 9.13 7.56
CA ALA A 43 9.84 9.35 8.88
C ALA A 43 11.28 8.83 8.98
N LYS A 44 11.65 7.90 8.08
CA LYS A 44 13.01 7.37 7.92
C LYS A 44 14.03 8.42 7.49
N VAL A 45 13.60 9.44 6.78
CA VAL A 45 14.44 10.53 6.28
C VAL A 45 14.16 11.80 7.05
N ASN A 46 15.21 12.47 7.46
CA ASN A 46 15.11 13.74 8.16
C ASN A 46 15.16 14.93 7.15
N TRP A 47 14.30 14.86 6.13
CA TRP A 47 14.24 15.87 5.09
C TRP A 47 13.25 16.97 5.45
N ASN A 48 13.58 18.21 5.08
CA ASN A 48 12.62 19.30 5.12
C ASN A 48 11.63 19.21 3.95
N GLN A 49 10.56 20.00 4.01
CA GLN A 49 9.50 19.97 3.02
C GLN A 49 10.00 20.20 1.58
N SER A 50 10.94 21.13 1.39
CA SER A 50 11.47 21.43 0.05
C SER A 50 12.21 20.25 -0.59
N ILE A 51 12.94 19.47 0.21
CA ILE A 51 13.62 18.25 -0.25
C ILE A 51 12.59 17.17 -0.57
N LEU A 52 11.56 17.02 0.26
CA LEU A 52 10.47 16.06 0.00
C LEU A 52 9.71 16.39 -1.28
N ASP A 53 9.44 17.67 -1.55
CA ASP A 53 8.74 18.11 -2.75
C ASP A 53 9.59 17.86 -4.00
N ASP A 54 10.89 18.16 -3.97
CA ASP A 54 11.81 17.87 -5.08
C ASP A 54 11.95 16.35 -5.34
N TYR A 55 12.04 15.55 -4.28
CA TYR A 55 12.04 14.08 -4.41
C TYR A 55 10.76 13.59 -5.06
N ARG A 56 9.60 14.07 -4.61
CA ARG A 56 8.30 13.70 -5.17
C ARG A 56 8.17 14.09 -6.64
N GLU A 57 8.59 15.30 -7.00
CA GLU A 57 8.58 15.77 -8.38
C GLU A 57 9.40 14.86 -9.31
N LYS A 58 10.57 14.43 -8.86
CA LYS A 58 11.52 13.63 -9.65
C LYS A 58 11.15 12.15 -9.74
N TYR A 59 10.66 11.56 -8.66
CA TYR A 59 10.56 10.11 -8.56
C TYR A 59 9.15 9.57 -8.34
N PHE A 60 8.23 10.38 -7.82
CA PHE A 60 6.93 9.88 -7.35
C PHE A 60 6.09 9.20 -8.45
N TRP A 61 5.94 9.85 -9.60
CA TRP A 61 5.08 9.31 -10.66
C TRP A 61 5.68 8.08 -11.33
N ASP A 62 6.99 8.07 -11.52
CA ASP A 62 7.70 6.92 -12.06
C ASP A 62 7.63 5.74 -11.08
N TYR A 63 7.83 6.01 -9.81
CA TYR A 63 7.65 5.04 -8.74
C TYR A 63 6.24 4.44 -8.79
N CYS A 64 5.18 5.24 -8.77
CA CYS A 64 3.79 4.76 -8.80
C CYS A 64 3.46 3.89 -10.01
N GLN A 65 4.13 4.12 -11.16
CA GLN A 65 3.89 3.37 -12.40
C GLN A 65 4.74 2.11 -12.52
N GLN A 66 5.95 2.14 -12.00
CA GLN A 66 6.97 1.10 -12.24
C GLN A 66 7.16 0.15 -11.07
N GLU A 67 6.61 0.48 -9.92
CA GLU A 67 6.70 -0.34 -8.74
C GLU A 67 6.28 -1.79 -9.03
N PRO A 68 7.11 -2.79 -8.69
CA PRO A 68 6.80 -4.17 -9.00
C PRO A 68 5.72 -4.73 -8.07
N ALA A 69 4.82 -5.53 -8.62
CA ALA A 69 3.97 -6.37 -7.80
C ALA A 69 4.79 -7.45 -7.09
N ARG A 70 4.34 -7.88 -5.92
CA ARG A 70 4.93 -9.05 -5.26
C ARG A 70 4.81 -10.27 -6.16
N LYS A 71 5.86 -11.07 -6.20
CA LYS A 71 6.11 -12.12 -7.18
C LYS A 71 4.93 -13.08 -7.43
N TYR A 72 4.16 -13.38 -6.40
CA TYR A 72 3.05 -14.34 -6.50
C TYR A 72 1.67 -13.72 -6.25
N ALA A 73 1.55 -12.38 -6.18
CA ALA A 73 0.30 -11.72 -5.85
C ALA A 73 -0.85 -12.14 -6.80
N SER A 74 -0.62 -12.06 -8.10
CA SER A 74 -1.61 -12.43 -9.12
C SER A 74 -2.03 -13.91 -9.02
N GLU A 75 -1.08 -14.82 -8.80
CA GLU A 75 -1.34 -16.25 -8.68
C GLU A 75 -2.17 -16.56 -7.44
N ILE A 76 -1.81 -15.98 -6.29
CA ILE A 76 -2.52 -16.18 -5.02
C ILE A 76 -3.94 -15.62 -5.10
N ILE A 77 -4.11 -14.41 -5.64
CA ILE A 77 -5.43 -13.80 -5.79
C ILE A 77 -6.31 -14.64 -6.72
N LYS A 78 -5.74 -15.12 -7.84
CA LYS A 78 -6.47 -16.02 -8.72
C LYS A 78 -6.95 -17.27 -7.99
N LYS A 79 -6.09 -17.89 -7.19
CA LYS A 79 -6.47 -19.06 -6.39
C LYS A 79 -7.60 -18.73 -5.41
N LEU A 80 -7.51 -17.60 -4.69
CA LEU A 80 -8.58 -17.15 -3.80
C LEU A 80 -9.92 -16.96 -4.54
N LYS A 81 -9.88 -16.39 -5.75
CA LYS A 81 -11.07 -16.25 -6.62
C LYS A 81 -11.63 -17.61 -7.05
N ASP A 82 -10.77 -18.52 -7.48
CA ASP A 82 -11.17 -19.87 -7.91
C ASP A 82 -11.80 -20.68 -6.76
N GLU A 83 -11.45 -20.37 -5.51
CA GLU A 83 -12.06 -20.92 -4.29
C GLU A 83 -13.41 -20.27 -3.93
N GLY A 84 -13.92 -19.33 -4.73
CA GLY A 84 -15.24 -18.72 -4.57
C GLY A 84 -15.26 -17.52 -3.62
N ASN A 85 -14.12 -16.87 -3.38
CA ASN A 85 -14.06 -15.64 -2.59
C ASN A 85 -14.33 -14.41 -3.46
N ASN A 86 -14.93 -13.37 -2.86
CA ASN A 86 -15.00 -12.05 -3.43
C ASN A 86 -13.75 -11.24 -3.02
N ILE A 87 -13.12 -10.60 -3.97
CA ILE A 87 -11.87 -9.82 -3.76
C ILE A 87 -12.15 -8.33 -3.96
N TYR A 88 -11.89 -7.56 -2.93
CA TYR A 88 -12.05 -6.12 -2.90
C TYR A 88 -10.70 -5.44 -2.72
N ILE A 89 -10.29 -4.62 -3.66
CA ILE A 89 -9.11 -3.78 -3.48
C ILE A 89 -9.57 -2.50 -2.79
N ILE A 90 -9.00 -2.20 -1.61
CA ILE A 90 -9.38 -1.05 -0.80
C ILE A 90 -8.11 -0.27 -0.45
N THR A 91 -7.92 0.88 -1.07
CA THR A 91 -6.68 1.66 -0.93
C THR A 91 -6.95 3.14 -0.71
N SER A 92 -6.03 3.80 -0.01
CA SER A 92 -5.95 5.26 0.12
C SER A 92 -4.68 5.82 -0.54
N ARG A 93 -4.08 5.03 -1.43
CA ARG A 93 -2.82 5.36 -2.11
C ARG A 93 -2.82 6.80 -2.62
N HIS A 94 -1.73 7.50 -2.40
CA HIS A 94 -1.43 8.91 -2.72
C HIS A 94 -2.35 9.57 -3.77
N PHE A 95 -2.92 10.70 -3.43
CA PHE A 95 -3.85 11.50 -4.25
C PHE A 95 -5.13 10.78 -4.73
N THR A 96 -5.22 9.45 -4.66
CA THR A 96 -6.38 8.69 -5.19
C THR A 96 -7.71 9.12 -4.58
N ILE A 97 -7.68 9.62 -3.35
CA ILE A 97 -8.86 10.10 -2.61
C ILE A 97 -9.22 11.57 -2.92
N GLU A 98 -8.38 12.27 -3.68
CA GLU A 98 -8.56 13.69 -3.97
C GLU A 98 -9.38 13.90 -5.25
N ASN A 99 -10.19 14.96 -5.25
CA ASN A 99 -10.95 15.38 -6.43
C ASN A 99 -10.14 16.45 -7.23
N THR A 100 -8.95 16.06 -7.66
CA THR A 100 -7.99 16.86 -8.41
C THR A 100 -7.54 16.14 -9.67
N LYS A 101 -6.81 16.84 -10.55
CA LYS A 101 -6.18 16.21 -11.73
C LYS A 101 -5.14 15.17 -11.33
N GLU A 102 -4.41 15.44 -10.26
CA GLU A 102 -3.45 14.50 -9.65
C GLU A 102 -4.18 13.26 -9.13
N GLY A 103 -5.34 13.44 -8.49
CA GLY A 103 -6.19 12.34 -8.05
C GLY A 103 -6.70 11.49 -9.21
N GLU A 104 -7.16 12.11 -10.30
CA GLU A 104 -7.57 11.40 -11.51
C GLU A 104 -6.42 10.62 -12.13
N ARG A 105 -5.24 11.24 -12.24
CA ARG A 105 -4.01 10.61 -12.73
C ARG A 105 -3.64 9.42 -11.86
N SER A 106 -3.65 9.59 -10.54
CA SER A 106 -3.30 8.51 -9.59
C SER A 106 -4.25 7.33 -9.69
N ARG A 107 -5.57 7.57 -9.71
CA ARG A 107 -6.58 6.51 -9.91
C ARG A 107 -6.40 5.76 -11.23
N LYS A 108 -6.02 6.47 -12.30
CA LYS A 108 -5.73 5.82 -13.58
C LYS A 108 -4.49 4.94 -13.47
N ILE A 109 -3.41 5.43 -12.88
CA ILE A 109 -2.16 4.68 -12.67
C ILE A 109 -2.43 3.39 -11.89
N VAL A 110 -3.23 3.46 -10.81
CA VAL A 110 -3.59 2.28 -10.02
C VAL A 110 -4.32 1.24 -10.85
N LYS A 111 -5.31 1.65 -11.65
CA LYS A 111 -6.05 0.73 -12.52
C LYS A 111 -5.15 0.08 -13.57
N ASP A 112 -4.34 0.89 -14.25
CA ASP A 112 -3.38 0.41 -15.26
C ASP A 112 -2.35 -0.55 -14.63
N TRP A 113 -1.91 -0.26 -13.39
CA TRP A 113 -0.98 -1.11 -12.64
C TRP A 113 -1.60 -2.46 -12.26
N LEU A 114 -2.84 -2.48 -11.76
CA LEU A 114 -3.57 -3.72 -11.45
C LEU A 114 -3.76 -4.59 -12.69
N GLU A 115 -4.13 -3.99 -13.81
CA GLU A 115 -4.29 -4.69 -15.09
C GLU A 115 -2.96 -5.25 -15.59
N LYS A 116 -1.90 -4.43 -15.63
CA LYS A 116 -0.54 -4.83 -16.05
C LYS A 116 -0.02 -6.02 -15.24
N ASN A 117 -0.30 -6.05 -13.94
CA ASN A 117 0.15 -7.10 -13.04
C ASN A 117 -0.84 -8.27 -12.93
N LYS A 118 -1.92 -8.27 -13.75
CA LYS A 118 -2.92 -9.33 -13.80
C LYS A 118 -3.58 -9.61 -12.43
N ILE A 119 -3.76 -8.55 -11.65
CA ILE A 119 -4.49 -8.63 -10.39
C ILE A 119 -5.99 -8.60 -10.69
N ILE A 120 -6.67 -9.70 -10.42
CA ILE A 120 -8.12 -9.82 -10.62
C ILE A 120 -8.86 -9.47 -9.34
N TYR A 121 -9.94 -8.73 -9.44
CA TYR A 121 -10.77 -8.30 -8.31
C TYR A 121 -12.23 -8.11 -8.74
N ASP A 122 -13.14 -8.08 -7.79
CA ASP A 122 -14.55 -7.77 -8.05
C ASP A 122 -14.77 -6.28 -8.10
N GLU A 123 -14.26 -5.54 -7.09
CA GLU A 123 -14.43 -4.09 -7.01
C GLU A 123 -13.16 -3.42 -6.46
N LEU A 124 -12.94 -2.17 -6.86
CA LEU A 124 -11.83 -1.31 -6.42
C LEU A 124 -12.37 -0.05 -5.76
N TYR A 125 -11.91 0.20 -4.54
CA TYR A 125 -12.30 1.36 -3.74
C TYR A 125 -11.09 2.24 -3.42
N PHE A 126 -11.22 3.52 -3.75
CA PHE A 126 -10.33 4.57 -3.29
C PHE A 126 -11.01 5.26 -2.09
N SER A 127 -10.57 4.94 -0.89
CA SER A 127 -11.26 5.39 0.32
C SER A 127 -10.30 6.03 1.32
N PRO A 128 -10.61 7.23 1.83
CA PRO A 128 -9.85 7.84 2.91
C PRO A 128 -10.11 7.17 4.27
N ASP A 129 -11.21 6.41 4.36
CA ASP A 129 -11.62 5.69 5.57
C ASP A 129 -12.00 4.25 5.20
N LYS A 130 -10.98 3.40 5.14
CA LYS A 130 -11.14 1.98 4.82
C LYS A 130 -12.09 1.26 5.79
N THR A 131 -12.25 1.74 7.03
CA THR A 131 -13.15 1.14 8.02
C THR A 131 -14.60 1.11 7.52
N LYS A 132 -15.05 2.22 6.89
CA LYS A 132 -16.39 2.27 6.29
C LYS A 132 -16.58 1.23 5.20
N GLU A 133 -15.57 1.02 4.38
CA GLU A 133 -15.64 0.00 3.33
C GLU A 133 -15.63 -1.41 3.92
N ILE A 134 -14.82 -1.66 4.96
CA ILE A 134 -14.80 -2.93 5.69
C ILE A 134 -16.20 -3.27 6.21
N ASP A 135 -16.85 -2.34 6.90
CA ASP A 135 -18.19 -2.54 7.48
C ASP A 135 -19.26 -2.69 6.39
N ARG A 136 -19.26 -1.80 5.38
CA ARG A 136 -20.26 -1.78 4.31
C ARG A 136 -20.21 -3.02 3.44
N LEU A 137 -19.00 -3.48 3.10
CA LEU A 137 -18.76 -4.65 2.26
C LEU A 137 -18.78 -5.97 3.05
N LYS A 138 -18.89 -5.87 4.38
CA LYS A 138 -18.82 -7.01 5.30
C LYS A 138 -17.56 -7.84 5.01
N ILE A 139 -16.42 -7.16 5.04
CA ILE A 139 -15.12 -7.79 4.82
C ILE A 139 -14.84 -8.78 5.95
N ASP A 140 -14.70 -10.05 5.62
CA ASP A 140 -14.37 -11.11 6.58
C ASP A 140 -12.90 -11.08 6.98
N ILE A 141 -12.03 -10.74 6.01
CA ILE A 141 -10.58 -10.68 6.17
C ILE A 141 -10.04 -9.48 5.41
N MET A 142 -9.23 -8.66 6.06
CA MET A 142 -8.47 -7.59 5.41
C MET A 142 -6.98 -7.92 5.41
N ILE A 143 -6.33 -7.87 4.26
CA ILE A 143 -4.88 -8.01 4.13
C ILE A 143 -4.28 -6.60 4.11
N GLU A 144 -3.46 -6.30 5.11
CA GLU A 144 -2.95 -4.95 5.40
C GLU A 144 -1.54 -5.05 6.00
N ASP A 145 -0.71 -4.02 5.82
CA ASP A 145 0.65 -3.96 6.36
C ASP A 145 0.88 -2.77 7.31
N SER A 146 0.04 -1.72 7.20
CA SER A 146 0.25 -0.46 7.90
C SER A 146 0.08 -0.60 9.43
N PRO A 147 1.12 -0.26 10.21
CA PRO A 147 1.03 -0.29 11.67
C PRO A 147 0.11 0.80 12.23
N GLU A 148 -0.26 1.80 11.43
CA GLU A 148 -1.13 2.90 11.83
C GLU A 148 -2.61 2.53 11.72
N THR A 149 -2.98 1.74 10.72
CA THR A 149 -4.38 1.40 10.42
C THR A 149 -4.83 0.08 11.03
N ILE A 150 -3.96 -0.91 11.10
CA ILE A 150 -4.24 -2.24 11.65
C ILE A 150 -4.89 -2.18 13.05
N PRO A 151 -4.41 -1.35 14.03
CA PRO A 151 -5.01 -1.28 15.35
C PRO A 151 -6.48 -0.84 15.37
N THR A 152 -6.92 -0.15 14.32
CA THR A 152 -8.32 0.22 14.13
C THR A 152 -9.09 -0.91 13.47
N PHE A 153 -8.54 -1.49 12.41
CA PHE A 153 -9.23 -2.50 11.59
C PHE A 153 -9.51 -3.81 12.31
N VAL A 154 -8.66 -4.24 13.25
CA VAL A 154 -8.89 -5.46 14.06
C VAL A 154 -10.18 -5.44 14.86
N LYS A 155 -10.79 -4.26 15.04
CA LYS A 155 -12.09 -4.09 15.72
C LYS A 155 -13.28 -4.38 14.80
N HIS A 156 -13.07 -4.45 13.50
CA HIS A 156 -14.10 -4.56 12.47
C HIS A 156 -14.01 -5.87 11.70
N THR A 157 -12.80 -6.39 11.50
CA THR A 157 -12.56 -7.60 10.72
C THR A 157 -11.32 -8.33 11.20
N HIS A 158 -11.13 -9.57 10.76
CA HIS A 158 -9.86 -10.27 10.95
C HIS A 158 -8.79 -9.71 10.03
N ILE A 159 -7.59 -9.47 10.55
CA ILE A 159 -6.47 -8.94 9.78
C ILE A 159 -5.47 -10.04 9.49
N PHE A 160 -5.16 -10.22 8.20
CA PHE A 160 -3.91 -10.83 7.77
C PHE A 160 -2.87 -9.73 7.60
N CYS A 161 -2.00 -9.59 8.61
CA CYS A 161 -0.93 -8.62 8.58
C CYS A 161 0.20 -9.11 7.67
N TYR A 162 0.44 -8.41 6.56
CA TYR A 162 1.59 -8.71 5.73
C TYR A 162 2.88 -8.34 6.49
N ASP A 163 3.81 -9.31 6.66
CA ASP A 163 5.02 -9.11 7.47
C ASP A 163 6.00 -8.14 6.81
N CYS A 164 6.08 -6.95 7.38
CA CYS A 164 7.02 -5.90 7.01
C CYS A 164 7.90 -5.51 8.20
N ARG A 165 9.11 -5.02 7.93
CA ARG A 165 10.06 -4.66 9.01
C ARG A 165 9.50 -3.63 10.00
N TYR A 166 8.62 -2.75 9.56
CA TYR A 166 8.04 -1.66 10.35
C TYR A 166 6.81 -2.07 11.17
N ASN A 167 6.26 -3.27 10.98
CA ASN A 167 5.06 -3.72 11.68
C ASN A 167 5.28 -4.94 12.60
N ARG A 168 6.52 -5.43 12.73
CA ARG A 168 6.84 -6.67 13.47
C ARG A 168 6.50 -6.63 14.96
N ASP A 169 6.47 -5.44 15.54
CA ASP A 169 6.13 -5.26 16.94
C ASP A 169 4.63 -5.32 17.23
N LEU A 170 3.78 -5.27 16.20
CA LEU A 170 2.34 -5.41 16.36
C LEU A 170 1.97 -6.81 16.82
N LYS A 171 1.25 -6.87 17.96
CA LYS A 171 0.67 -8.10 18.53
C LYS A 171 -0.73 -7.77 19.00
N LEU A 172 -1.72 -8.09 18.19
CA LEU A 172 -3.12 -7.74 18.44
C LEU A 172 -3.99 -9.01 18.36
N GLU A 173 -5.05 -9.01 19.16
CA GLU A 173 -6.14 -9.98 18.97
C GLU A 173 -6.78 -9.76 17.59
N ASN A 174 -7.35 -10.81 17.02
CA ASN A 174 -7.97 -10.76 15.69
C ASN A 174 -7.01 -10.41 14.54
N MET A 175 -5.73 -10.71 14.72
CA MET A 175 -4.68 -10.56 13.71
C MET A 175 -3.87 -11.86 13.56
N THR A 176 -3.64 -12.25 12.32
CA THR A 176 -2.69 -13.30 11.91
C THR A 176 -1.60 -12.69 11.03
N ARG A 177 -0.39 -13.27 11.10
CA ARG A 177 0.74 -12.81 10.29
C ARG A 177 1.18 -13.91 9.33
#